data_f97986ec53ee83e6acafca01065c167d
#
_entry.id   f97986ec53ee83e6acafca01065c167d
#
_cell.length_a   1.000
_cell.length_b   1.000
_cell.length_c   1.000
_cell.angle_alpha   90.00
_cell.angle_beta   90.00
_cell.angle_gamma   90.00
#
_symmetry.space_group_name_H-M   'P 1'
#
loop_
_entity.id
_entity.type
_entity.pdbx_description
1 polymer ?
#
loop_
_entity_poly.entity_id
_entity_poly.type
_entity_poly.pdbx_seq_one_letter_code
_entity_poly.pdbx_strand_id
1 'polypeptide(L)'
;MAAGALDDFQHAAALVLRTPTLIWIFLGGAMVTFAVNGLIAWGVSFMRRIHGFSVEDIGSNFGIWALAGGVLGALFGGRAADWLQQRWPGGRVFAAGAGFVLGGPVCVALIMVDDLRWFAPLVMATYFLYTWYNGPLAAVILDVVPPAVQASVLGAFVLFSHLAGDALAPPLIGYLSDRTGSLRTAMLLLPAVGVLGGAVILIALRTVGRDMSRVHA
;
A
#
# COMPACT_ATOMS: atom_id res chain seq x y z
N MET A 1 -1.47 -2.48 -33.80
CA MET A 1 -1.95 -2.31 -32.41
C MET A 1 -0.91 -2.77 -31.36
N ALA A 2 -0.25 -3.92 -31.50
CA ALA A 2 0.75 -4.37 -30.52
C ALA A 2 2.06 -3.54 -30.49
N ALA A 3 2.53 -3.05 -31.64
CA ALA A 3 3.75 -2.22 -31.71
C ALA A 3 3.58 -0.87 -30.97
N GLY A 4 2.44 -0.20 -31.15
CA GLY A 4 2.18 1.07 -30.45
C GLY A 4 2.10 0.91 -28.92
N ALA A 5 1.52 -0.19 -28.42
CA ALA A 5 1.45 -0.46 -26.99
C ALA A 5 2.83 -0.71 -26.35
N LEU A 6 3.76 -1.33 -27.10
CA LEU A 6 5.15 -1.52 -26.65
C LEU A 6 5.92 -0.19 -26.61
N ASP A 7 5.72 0.67 -27.62
CA ASP A 7 6.33 1.99 -27.66
C ASP A 7 5.81 2.88 -26.52
N ASP A 8 4.51 2.87 -26.25
CA ASP A 8 3.90 3.59 -25.11
C ASP A 8 4.45 3.11 -23.76
N PHE A 9 4.63 1.80 -23.61
CA PHE A 9 5.21 1.23 -22.39
C PHE A 9 6.68 1.61 -22.21
N GLN A 10 7.48 1.60 -23.28
CA GLN A 10 8.87 2.02 -23.23
C GLN A 10 9.00 3.50 -22.87
N HIS A 11 8.14 4.35 -23.44
CA HIS A 11 8.09 5.77 -23.08
C HIS A 11 7.68 5.99 -21.62
N ALA A 12 6.68 5.26 -21.14
CA ALA A 12 6.29 5.31 -19.71
C ALA A 12 7.45 4.87 -18.80
N ALA A 13 8.13 3.77 -19.11
CA ALA A 13 9.27 3.28 -18.33
C ALA A 13 10.43 4.29 -18.32
N ALA A 14 10.76 4.89 -19.47
CA ALA A 14 11.80 5.92 -19.57
C ALA A 14 11.43 7.17 -18.74
N LEU A 15 10.16 7.58 -18.74
CA LEU A 15 9.68 8.71 -17.94
C LEU A 15 9.77 8.40 -16.44
N VAL A 16 9.38 7.20 -16.02
CA VAL A 16 9.51 6.76 -14.61
C VAL A 16 10.95 6.88 -14.13
N LEU A 17 11.92 6.39 -14.93
CA LEU A 17 13.34 6.45 -14.58
C LEU A 17 13.92 7.88 -14.57
N ARG A 18 13.31 8.80 -15.32
CA ARG A 18 13.74 10.21 -15.38
C ARG A 18 13.06 11.12 -14.35
N THR A 19 12.01 10.65 -13.71
CA THR A 19 11.23 11.40 -12.72
C THR A 19 11.48 10.81 -11.33
N PRO A 20 12.35 11.38 -10.50
CA PRO A 20 12.74 10.82 -9.21
C PRO A 20 11.57 10.52 -8.29
N THR A 21 10.52 11.36 -8.30
CA THR A 21 9.29 11.12 -7.53
C THR A 21 8.64 9.80 -7.90
N LEU A 22 8.55 9.46 -9.19
CA LEU A 22 7.94 8.21 -9.65
C LEU A 22 8.74 6.99 -9.18
N ILE A 23 10.07 7.06 -9.17
CA ILE A 23 10.93 5.95 -8.70
C ILE A 23 10.54 5.59 -7.25
N TRP A 24 10.47 6.58 -6.37
CA TRP A 24 10.10 6.36 -4.97
C TRP A 24 8.67 5.89 -4.80
N ILE A 25 7.74 6.41 -5.60
CA ILE A 25 6.33 5.99 -5.59
C ILE A 25 6.17 4.55 -6.08
N PHE A 26 6.87 4.14 -7.14
CA PHE A 26 6.81 2.77 -7.66
C PHE A 26 7.39 1.77 -6.66
N LEU A 27 8.59 2.04 -6.13
CA LEU A 27 9.24 1.16 -5.14
C LEU A 27 8.42 1.07 -3.85
N GLY A 28 8.06 2.20 -3.28
CA GLY A 28 7.25 2.24 -2.06
C GLY A 28 5.85 1.68 -2.28
N GLY A 29 5.24 1.96 -3.44
CA GLY A 29 3.95 1.42 -3.85
C GLY A 29 3.94 -0.11 -3.88
N ALA A 30 4.93 -0.75 -4.50
CA ALA A 30 5.05 -2.20 -4.50
C ALA A 30 5.20 -2.78 -3.07
N MET A 31 5.98 -2.12 -2.21
CA MET A 31 6.16 -2.58 -0.82
C MET A 31 4.88 -2.46 0.01
N VAL A 32 4.13 -1.36 -0.12
CA VAL A 32 2.87 -1.21 0.61
C VAL A 32 1.79 -2.15 0.06
N THR A 33 1.77 -2.39 -1.25
CA THR A 33 0.86 -3.35 -1.88
C THR A 33 1.17 -4.78 -1.41
N PHE A 34 2.45 -5.14 -1.31
CA PHE A 34 2.90 -6.40 -0.69
C PHE A 34 2.33 -6.57 0.73
N ALA A 35 2.42 -5.53 1.57
CA ALA A 35 1.95 -5.59 2.95
C ALA A 35 0.42 -5.76 3.03
N VAL A 36 -0.34 -4.98 2.26
CA VAL A 36 -1.82 -5.03 2.25
C VAL A 36 -2.33 -6.37 1.74
N ASN A 37 -1.87 -6.78 0.55
CA ASN A 37 -2.39 -7.99 -0.09
C ASN A 37 -1.87 -9.27 0.58
N GLY A 38 -0.66 -9.23 1.16
CA GLY A 38 -0.18 -10.29 2.03
C GLY A 38 -1.07 -10.48 3.27
N LEU A 39 -1.52 -9.38 3.90
CA LEU A 39 -2.44 -9.43 5.02
C LEU A 39 -3.83 -9.97 4.60
N ILE A 40 -4.33 -9.57 3.44
CA ILE A 40 -5.60 -10.10 2.89
C ILE A 40 -5.47 -11.60 2.61
N ALA A 41 -4.42 -12.03 1.90
CA ALA A 41 -4.22 -13.41 1.48
C ALA A 41 -4.06 -14.38 2.67
N TRP A 42 -3.31 -13.97 3.70
CA TRP A 42 -3.03 -14.82 4.85
C TRP A 42 -3.95 -14.59 6.05
N GLY A 43 -4.71 -13.50 6.08
CA GLY A 43 -5.56 -13.12 7.20
C GLY A 43 -6.53 -14.21 7.63
N VAL A 44 -7.26 -14.83 6.69
CA VAL A 44 -8.18 -15.94 6.97
C VAL A 44 -7.43 -17.14 7.54
N SER A 45 -6.29 -17.51 6.95
CA SER A 45 -5.47 -18.62 7.44
C SER A 45 -4.90 -18.36 8.82
N PHE A 46 -4.49 -17.12 9.09
CA PHE A 46 -4.00 -16.66 10.38
C PHE A 46 -5.08 -16.80 11.48
N MET A 47 -6.27 -16.29 11.22
CA MET A 47 -7.38 -16.37 12.16
C MET A 47 -7.80 -17.79 12.47
N ARG A 48 -7.81 -18.67 11.46
CA ARG A 48 -8.14 -20.08 11.65
C ARG A 48 -7.06 -20.83 12.43
N ARG A 49 -5.78 -20.65 12.06
CA ARG A 49 -4.67 -21.44 12.63
C ARG A 49 -4.25 -20.97 14.02
N ILE A 50 -4.34 -19.67 14.29
CA ILE A 50 -3.85 -19.07 15.54
C ILE A 50 -4.98 -18.90 16.56
N HIS A 51 -6.17 -18.46 16.10
CA HIS A 51 -7.28 -18.16 17.01
C HIS A 51 -8.43 -19.17 16.94
N GLY A 52 -8.38 -20.17 16.05
CA GLY A 52 -9.37 -21.24 15.98
C GLY A 52 -10.74 -20.82 15.44
N PHE A 53 -10.84 -19.64 14.77
CA PHE A 53 -12.11 -19.15 14.22
C PHE A 53 -12.65 -20.01 13.09
N SER A 54 -13.99 -20.15 13.03
CA SER A 54 -14.67 -20.70 11.86
C SER A 54 -14.62 -19.71 10.69
N VAL A 55 -14.87 -20.18 9.46
CA VAL A 55 -14.93 -19.31 8.29
C VAL A 55 -16.10 -18.32 8.39
N GLU A 56 -17.22 -18.73 9.00
CA GLU A 56 -18.37 -17.88 9.23
C GLU A 56 -18.08 -16.75 10.22
N ASP A 57 -17.38 -17.06 11.32
CA ASP A 57 -16.94 -16.06 12.31
C ASP A 57 -15.99 -15.05 11.69
N ILE A 58 -15.10 -15.49 10.81
CA ILE A 58 -14.17 -14.62 10.11
C ILE A 58 -14.92 -13.67 9.18
N GLY A 59 -15.88 -14.16 8.40
CA GLY A 59 -16.68 -13.35 7.51
C GLY A 59 -17.51 -12.29 8.23
N SER A 60 -18.25 -12.71 9.27
CA SER A 60 -19.18 -11.85 10.01
C SER A 60 -18.46 -10.88 10.97
N ASN A 61 -17.42 -11.34 11.67
CA ASN A 61 -16.76 -10.53 12.70
C ASN A 61 -15.54 -9.75 12.21
N PHE A 62 -14.84 -10.26 11.17
CA PHE A 62 -13.61 -9.61 10.65
C PHE A 62 -13.83 -8.91 9.34
N GLY A 63 -14.55 -9.52 8.41
CA GLY A 63 -14.83 -8.93 7.12
C GLY A 63 -15.50 -7.56 7.25
N ILE A 64 -16.43 -7.43 8.19
CA ILE A 64 -17.13 -6.16 8.47
C ILE A 64 -16.17 -5.09 9.00
N TRP A 65 -15.31 -5.43 9.96
CA TRP A 65 -14.37 -4.47 10.52
C TRP A 65 -13.25 -4.08 9.54
N ALA A 66 -12.76 -5.03 8.75
CA ALA A 66 -11.81 -4.77 7.68
C ALA A 66 -12.42 -3.86 6.60
N LEU A 67 -13.65 -4.15 6.19
CA LEU A 67 -14.39 -3.33 5.23
C LEU A 67 -14.64 -1.92 5.77
N ALA A 68 -15.14 -1.81 6.99
CA ALA A 68 -15.39 -0.51 7.64
C ALA A 68 -14.10 0.30 7.75
N GLY A 69 -13.02 -0.31 8.26
CA GLY A 69 -11.71 0.32 8.32
C GLY A 69 -11.21 0.75 6.95
N GLY A 70 -11.30 -0.11 5.94
CA GLY A 70 -10.86 0.17 4.57
C GLY A 70 -11.63 1.33 3.93
N VAL A 71 -12.95 1.33 4.01
CA VAL A 71 -13.80 2.40 3.47
C VAL A 71 -13.56 3.72 4.18
N LEU A 72 -13.59 3.72 5.51
CA LEU A 72 -13.35 4.93 6.31
C LEU A 72 -11.92 5.44 6.08
N GLY A 73 -10.93 4.55 6.03
CA GLY A 73 -9.55 4.90 5.79
C GLY A 73 -9.33 5.51 4.40
N ALA A 74 -9.92 4.96 3.36
CA ALA A 74 -9.83 5.51 2.01
C ALA A 74 -10.47 6.90 1.92
N LEU A 75 -11.63 7.10 2.54
CA LEU A 75 -12.32 8.39 2.58
C LEU A 75 -11.56 9.43 3.40
N PHE A 76 -11.13 9.07 4.59
CA PHE A 76 -10.37 9.96 5.48
C PHE A 76 -8.98 10.25 4.93
N GLY A 77 -8.27 9.21 4.49
CA GLY A 77 -6.92 9.34 3.93
C GLY A 77 -6.90 10.20 2.67
N GLY A 78 -7.89 10.01 1.78
CA GLY A 78 -8.05 10.86 0.59
C GLY A 78 -8.30 12.33 0.95
N ARG A 79 -9.27 12.60 1.84
CA ARG A 79 -9.55 13.98 2.30
C ARG A 79 -8.38 14.61 3.04
N ALA A 80 -7.71 13.87 3.91
CA ALA A 80 -6.52 14.34 4.62
C ALA A 80 -5.38 14.67 3.65
N ALA A 81 -5.17 13.82 2.65
CA ALA A 81 -4.18 14.03 1.61
C ALA A 81 -4.45 15.28 0.78
N ASP A 82 -5.70 15.48 0.33
CA ASP A 82 -6.07 16.65 -0.46
C ASP A 82 -6.02 17.95 0.38
N TRP A 83 -6.45 17.89 1.64
CA TRP A 83 -6.35 19.03 2.56
C TRP A 83 -4.89 19.42 2.84
N LEU A 84 -3.99 18.45 2.99
CA LEU A 84 -2.55 18.68 3.14
C LEU A 84 -1.96 19.22 1.82
N GLN A 85 -2.37 18.68 0.68
CA GLN A 85 -1.88 19.10 -0.64
C GLN A 85 -2.21 20.57 -0.95
N GLN A 86 -3.36 21.07 -0.49
CA GLN A 86 -3.73 22.48 -0.63
C GLN A 86 -2.81 23.43 0.15
N ARG A 87 -2.15 22.93 1.19
CA ARG A 87 -1.22 23.70 2.02
C ARG A 87 0.24 23.52 1.64
N TRP A 88 0.54 22.39 1.02
CA TRP A 88 1.91 21.98 0.77
C TRP A 88 1.99 20.95 -0.37
N PRO A 89 2.86 21.14 -1.38
CA PRO A 89 2.94 20.27 -2.56
C PRO A 89 3.27 18.79 -2.27
N GLY A 90 3.74 18.47 -1.08
CA GLY A 90 4.02 17.10 -0.62
C GLY A 90 2.89 16.42 0.15
N GLY A 91 1.74 17.09 0.32
CA GLY A 91 0.67 16.64 1.22
C GLY A 91 0.15 15.23 0.93
N ARG A 92 -0.07 14.90 -0.34
CA ARG A 92 -0.51 13.57 -0.78
C ARG A 92 0.52 12.48 -0.53
N VAL A 93 1.79 12.78 -0.81
CA VAL A 93 2.92 11.87 -0.53
C VAL A 93 3.03 11.61 0.97
N PHE A 94 2.93 12.67 1.78
CA PHE A 94 2.98 12.55 3.23
C PHE A 94 1.86 11.68 3.79
N ALA A 95 0.61 11.93 3.39
CA ALA A 95 -0.54 11.16 3.85
C ALA A 95 -0.38 9.67 3.52
N ALA A 96 0.00 9.35 2.27
CA ALA A 96 0.22 7.97 1.83
C ALA A 96 1.31 7.26 2.64
N GLY A 97 2.47 7.88 2.82
CA GLY A 97 3.57 7.29 3.58
C GLY A 97 3.29 7.19 5.07
N ALA A 98 2.68 8.23 5.66
CA ALA A 98 2.33 8.27 7.08
C ALA A 98 1.34 7.18 7.47
N GLY A 99 0.36 6.86 6.61
CA GLY A 99 -0.60 5.78 6.85
C GLY A 99 0.10 4.46 7.14
N PHE A 100 1.14 4.11 6.38
CA PHE A 100 1.89 2.86 6.59
C PHE A 100 2.87 2.93 7.77
N VAL A 101 3.54 4.05 7.97
CA VAL A 101 4.44 4.22 9.11
C VAL A 101 3.68 4.12 10.43
N LEU A 102 2.49 4.73 10.51
CA LEU A 102 1.62 4.66 11.69
C LEU A 102 0.88 3.32 11.78
N GLY A 103 0.46 2.77 10.65
CA GLY A 103 -0.28 1.50 10.59
C GLY A 103 0.58 0.28 10.87
N GLY A 104 1.90 0.35 10.64
CA GLY A 104 2.81 -0.76 10.91
C GLY A 104 2.80 -1.24 12.36
N PRO A 105 3.02 -0.38 13.36
CA PRO A 105 2.89 -0.75 14.78
C PRO A 105 1.52 -1.31 15.13
N VAL A 106 0.43 -0.77 14.56
CA VAL A 106 -0.93 -1.27 14.76
C VAL A 106 -1.08 -2.67 14.17
N CYS A 107 -0.52 -2.92 12.98
CA CYS A 107 -0.51 -4.24 12.35
C CYS A 107 0.33 -5.25 13.15
N VAL A 108 1.46 -4.83 13.73
CA VAL A 108 2.24 -5.67 14.67
C VAL A 108 1.38 -6.03 15.89
N ALA A 109 0.70 -5.06 16.48
CA ALA A 109 -0.22 -5.31 17.60
C ALA A 109 -1.34 -6.28 17.23
N LEU A 110 -1.93 -6.14 16.01
CA LEU A 110 -2.93 -7.08 15.47
C LEU A 110 -2.40 -8.51 15.38
N ILE A 111 -1.17 -8.69 14.89
CA ILE A 111 -0.56 -10.02 14.73
C ILE A 111 -0.20 -10.64 16.08
N MET A 112 0.17 -9.81 17.07
CA MET A 112 0.64 -10.26 18.37
C MET A 112 -0.46 -10.42 19.42
N VAL A 113 -1.64 -9.84 19.21
CA VAL A 113 -2.71 -9.88 20.19
C VAL A 113 -3.29 -11.30 20.34
N ASP A 114 -3.47 -11.73 21.56
CA ASP A 114 -4.14 -12.99 21.90
C ASP A 114 -5.56 -12.74 22.45
N ASP A 115 -5.82 -11.58 23.04
CA ASP A 115 -7.15 -11.19 23.53
C ASP A 115 -8.06 -10.75 22.38
N LEU A 116 -9.08 -11.57 22.12
CA LEU A 116 -10.03 -11.38 21.03
C LEU A 116 -10.84 -10.08 21.11
N ARG A 117 -10.92 -9.45 22.29
CA ARG A 117 -11.60 -8.16 22.47
C ARG A 117 -10.92 -7.04 21.67
N TRP A 118 -9.59 -7.11 21.55
CA TRP A 118 -8.80 -6.12 20.81
C TRP A 118 -8.66 -6.44 19.34
N PHE A 119 -9.00 -7.64 18.94
CA PHE A 119 -8.75 -8.09 17.56
C PHE A 119 -9.54 -7.27 16.55
N ALA A 120 -10.86 -7.16 16.68
CA ALA A 120 -11.71 -6.40 15.76
C ALA A 120 -11.34 -4.90 15.68
N PRO A 121 -11.12 -4.17 16.80
CA PRO A 121 -10.60 -2.80 16.77
C PRO A 121 -9.24 -2.68 16.04
N LEU A 122 -8.32 -3.63 16.26
CA LEU A 122 -7.01 -3.61 15.63
C LEU A 122 -7.08 -3.92 14.13
N VAL A 123 -7.97 -4.83 13.70
CA VAL A 123 -8.28 -5.06 12.28
C VAL A 123 -8.76 -3.75 11.64
N MET A 124 -9.78 -3.13 12.21
CA MET A 124 -10.33 -1.88 11.71
C MET A 124 -9.27 -0.78 11.63
N ALA A 125 -8.48 -0.59 12.68
CA ALA A 125 -7.43 0.43 12.72
C ALA A 125 -6.31 0.17 11.71
N THR A 126 -5.91 -1.10 11.53
CA THR A 126 -4.89 -1.49 10.53
C THR A 126 -5.37 -1.19 9.12
N TYR A 127 -6.58 -1.64 8.75
CA TYR A 127 -7.12 -1.36 7.41
C TYR A 127 -7.42 0.12 7.21
N PHE A 128 -7.86 0.83 8.24
CA PHE A 128 -8.05 2.28 8.19
C PHE A 128 -6.76 3.01 7.80
N LEU A 129 -5.65 2.71 8.44
CA LEU A 129 -4.36 3.36 8.14
C LEU A 129 -3.75 2.86 6.82
N TYR A 130 -3.86 1.57 6.54
CA TYR A 130 -3.28 0.95 5.35
C TYR A 130 -3.96 1.36 4.04
N THR A 131 -5.19 1.86 4.07
CA THR A 131 -5.89 2.30 2.85
C THR A 131 -5.66 3.77 2.49
N TRP A 132 -4.92 4.53 3.30
CA TRP A 132 -4.62 5.95 3.01
C TRP A 132 -3.81 6.20 1.74
N TYR A 133 -3.17 5.18 1.17
CA TYR A 133 -2.29 5.34 0.00
C TYR A 133 -3.00 5.30 -1.36
N ASN A 134 -4.12 4.59 -1.47
CA ASN A 134 -4.73 4.24 -2.76
C ASN A 134 -5.01 5.45 -3.66
N GLY A 135 -5.80 6.39 -3.20
CA GLY A 135 -6.11 7.62 -3.93
C GLY A 135 -4.90 8.56 -4.06
N PRO A 136 -4.23 8.88 -2.96
CA PRO A 136 -3.11 9.81 -2.97
C PRO A 136 -1.95 9.40 -3.86
N LEU A 137 -1.54 8.12 -3.94
CA LEU A 137 -0.46 7.72 -4.84
C LEU A 137 -0.83 7.87 -6.31
N ALA A 138 -2.05 7.48 -6.69
CA ALA A 138 -2.54 7.70 -8.04
C ALA A 138 -2.55 9.20 -8.39
N ALA A 139 -3.04 10.05 -7.48
CA ALA A 139 -3.07 11.49 -7.68
C ALA A 139 -1.67 12.09 -7.83
N VAL A 140 -0.69 11.66 -7.00
CA VAL A 140 0.71 12.12 -7.14
C VAL A 140 1.29 11.73 -8.50
N ILE A 141 1.02 10.52 -9.00
CA ILE A 141 1.47 10.10 -10.33
C ILE A 141 0.91 11.06 -11.40
N LEU A 142 -0.39 11.38 -11.32
CA LEU A 142 -1.03 12.30 -12.26
C LEU A 142 -0.49 13.74 -12.14
N ASP A 143 -0.10 14.18 -10.95
CA ASP A 143 0.44 15.53 -10.70
C ASP A 143 1.87 15.73 -11.28
N VAL A 144 2.66 14.64 -11.43
CA VAL A 144 4.06 14.71 -11.89
C VAL A 144 4.28 14.18 -13.31
N VAL A 145 3.19 13.89 -14.03
CA VAL A 145 3.23 13.29 -15.39
C VAL A 145 2.38 14.11 -16.36
N PRO A 146 2.88 14.42 -17.57
CA PRO A 146 2.10 15.11 -18.60
C PRO A 146 0.80 14.34 -18.95
N PRO A 147 -0.32 15.05 -19.21
CA PRO A 147 -1.63 14.45 -19.47
C PRO A 147 -1.63 13.36 -20.55
N ALA A 148 -0.82 13.53 -21.59
CA ALA A 148 -0.76 12.60 -22.72
C ALA A 148 -0.33 11.17 -22.36
N VAL A 149 0.43 10.99 -21.26
CA VAL A 149 1.01 9.68 -20.85
C VAL A 149 0.57 9.21 -19.46
N GLN A 150 -0.33 9.95 -18.82
CA GLN A 150 -0.82 9.62 -17.47
C GLN A 150 -1.40 8.21 -17.36
N ALA A 151 -2.24 7.81 -18.32
CA ALA A 151 -2.86 6.49 -18.33
C ALA A 151 -1.80 5.36 -18.44
N SER A 152 -0.78 5.56 -19.27
CA SER A 152 0.29 4.57 -19.47
C SER A 152 1.17 4.44 -18.22
N VAL A 153 1.52 5.55 -17.57
CA VAL A 153 2.32 5.53 -16.33
C VAL A 153 1.53 4.95 -15.17
N LEU A 154 0.24 5.28 -15.05
CA LEU A 154 -0.62 4.70 -14.02
C LEU A 154 -0.81 3.19 -14.22
N GLY A 155 -1.02 2.75 -15.48
CA GLY A 155 -1.07 1.33 -15.82
C GLY A 155 0.24 0.59 -15.51
N ALA A 156 1.38 1.21 -15.82
CA ALA A 156 2.70 0.67 -15.46
C ALA A 156 2.90 0.57 -13.94
N PHE A 157 2.43 1.56 -13.18
CA PHE A 157 2.45 1.53 -11.71
C PHE A 157 1.62 0.36 -11.15
N VAL A 158 0.39 0.19 -11.65
CA VAL A 158 -0.49 -0.93 -11.24
C VAL A 158 0.18 -2.27 -11.56
N LEU A 159 0.66 -2.45 -12.79
CA LEU A 159 1.35 -3.68 -13.20
C LEU A 159 2.58 -3.97 -12.33
N PHE A 160 3.44 -2.96 -12.12
CA PHE A 160 4.63 -3.10 -11.28
C PHE A 160 4.28 -3.46 -9.83
N SER A 161 3.29 -2.79 -9.25
CA SER A 161 2.84 -3.05 -7.87
C SER A 161 2.27 -4.45 -7.71
N HIS A 162 1.53 -4.96 -8.70
CA HIS A 162 1.01 -6.34 -8.66
C HIS A 162 2.11 -7.38 -8.85
N LEU A 163 3.06 -7.17 -9.75
CA LEU A 163 4.15 -8.12 -9.98
C LEU A 163 5.18 -8.13 -8.87
N ALA A 164 5.65 -6.94 -8.43
CA ALA A 164 6.70 -6.81 -7.43
C ALA A 164 6.17 -6.79 -5.98
N GLY A 165 4.87 -6.54 -5.78
CA GLY A 165 4.20 -6.52 -4.49
C GLY A 165 3.34 -7.77 -4.27
N ASP A 166 2.13 -7.76 -4.81
CA ASP A 166 1.08 -8.76 -4.51
C ASP A 166 1.51 -10.19 -4.82
N ALA A 167 2.09 -10.43 -6.00
CA ALA A 167 2.43 -11.77 -6.45
C ALA A 167 3.51 -12.43 -5.57
N LEU A 168 4.36 -11.62 -4.93
CA LEU A 168 5.44 -12.11 -4.08
C LEU A 168 5.02 -12.35 -2.64
N ALA A 169 3.98 -11.66 -2.15
CA ALA A 169 3.59 -11.71 -0.74
C ALA A 169 3.12 -13.12 -0.30
N PRO A 170 2.14 -13.77 -0.97
CA PRO A 170 1.65 -15.06 -0.52
C PRO A 170 2.72 -16.16 -0.50
N PRO A 171 3.52 -16.39 -1.56
CA PRO A 171 4.54 -17.44 -1.55
C PRO A 171 5.65 -17.18 -0.53
N LEU A 172 6.05 -15.90 -0.34
CA LEU A 172 7.11 -15.56 0.60
C LEU A 172 6.68 -15.80 2.06
N ILE A 173 5.46 -15.36 2.42
CA ILE A 173 4.90 -15.61 3.75
C ILE A 173 4.73 -17.12 4.00
N GLY A 174 4.23 -17.87 3.01
CA GLY A 174 4.13 -19.34 3.09
C GLY A 174 5.48 -20.00 3.33
N TYR A 175 6.48 -19.67 2.52
CA TYR A 175 7.84 -20.16 2.67
C TYR A 175 8.43 -19.86 4.06
N LEU A 176 8.29 -18.62 4.54
CA LEU A 176 8.75 -18.24 5.88
C LEU A 176 8.00 -18.98 6.99
N SER A 177 6.69 -19.15 6.84
CA SER A 177 5.87 -19.91 7.79
C SER A 177 6.36 -21.36 7.90
N ASP A 178 6.67 -22.00 6.77
CA ASP A 178 7.17 -23.38 6.74
C ASP A 178 8.58 -23.47 7.34
N ARG A 179 9.44 -22.49 7.06
CA ARG A 179 10.81 -22.46 7.59
C ARG A 179 10.89 -22.16 9.08
N THR A 180 10.02 -21.28 9.59
CA THR A 180 10.02 -20.87 11.01
C THR A 180 9.11 -21.75 11.88
N GLY A 181 8.26 -22.58 11.27
CA GLY A 181 7.22 -23.32 11.96
C GLY A 181 6.11 -22.43 12.54
N SER A 182 6.08 -21.13 12.22
CA SER A 182 5.17 -20.16 12.80
C SER A 182 4.62 -19.15 11.78
N LEU A 183 3.32 -19.26 11.49
CA LEU A 183 2.65 -18.29 10.63
C LEU A 183 2.66 -16.90 11.24
N ARG A 184 2.51 -16.79 12.58
CA ARG A 184 2.57 -15.51 13.31
C ARG A 184 3.89 -14.79 13.06
N THR A 185 5.01 -15.50 13.17
CA THR A 185 6.34 -14.94 12.92
C THR A 185 6.51 -14.52 11.45
N ALA A 186 6.05 -15.36 10.52
CA ALA A 186 6.13 -15.04 9.09
C ALA A 186 5.33 -13.77 8.73
N MET A 187 4.15 -13.60 9.30
CA MET A 187 3.30 -12.44 9.04
C MET A 187 3.88 -11.11 9.56
N LEU A 188 4.82 -11.12 10.50
CA LEU A 188 5.52 -9.89 10.93
C LEU A 188 6.37 -9.24 9.82
N LEU A 189 6.66 -9.98 8.75
CA LEU A 189 7.27 -9.37 7.56
C LEU A 189 6.37 -8.32 6.91
N LEU A 190 5.05 -8.50 6.97
CA LEU A 190 4.08 -7.58 6.34
C LEU A 190 4.17 -6.15 6.90
N PRO A 191 4.02 -5.92 8.22
CA PRO A 191 4.18 -4.58 8.78
C PRO A 191 5.60 -4.04 8.62
N ALA A 192 6.65 -4.87 8.67
CA ALA A 192 8.02 -4.43 8.45
C ALA A 192 8.21 -3.88 7.02
N VAL A 193 7.78 -4.63 6.00
CA VAL A 193 7.83 -4.19 4.60
C VAL A 193 6.91 -2.99 4.38
N GLY A 194 5.72 -2.95 5.00
CA GLY A 194 4.79 -1.83 4.93
C GLY A 194 5.38 -0.53 5.47
N VAL A 195 6.02 -0.55 6.64
CA VAL A 195 6.70 0.61 7.23
C VAL A 195 7.86 1.08 6.35
N LEU A 196 8.67 0.15 5.86
CA LEU A 196 9.75 0.48 4.92
C LEU A 196 9.19 1.10 3.62
N GLY A 197 8.12 0.55 3.07
CA GLY A 197 7.43 1.10 1.90
C GLY A 197 6.88 2.50 2.15
N GLY A 198 6.24 2.73 3.30
CA GLY A 198 5.81 4.06 3.74
C GLY A 198 6.97 5.05 3.85
N ALA A 199 8.09 4.62 4.44
CA ALA A 199 9.30 5.44 4.54
C ALA A 199 9.90 5.76 3.15
N VAL A 200 9.92 4.78 2.23
CA VAL A 200 10.38 4.97 0.84
C VAL A 200 9.47 5.99 0.12
N ILE A 201 8.13 5.89 0.28
CA ILE A 201 7.19 6.89 -0.26
C ILE A 201 7.54 8.29 0.29
N LEU A 202 7.82 8.43 1.58
CA LEU A 202 8.17 9.72 2.19
C LEU A 202 9.46 10.33 1.61
N ILE A 203 10.37 9.54 1.04
CA ILE A 203 11.56 10.09 0.35
C ILE A 203 11.14 10.95 -0.86
N ALA A 204 10.01 10.62 -1.52
CA ALA A 204 9.49 11.40 -2.63
C ALA A 204 9.14 12.85 -2.26
N LEU A 205 8.96 13.17 -0.96
CA LEU A 205 8.79 14.55 -0.48
C LEU A 205 9.92 15.49 -0.90
N ARG A 206 11.12 14.95 -1.10
CA ARG A 206 12.30 15.73 -1.52
C ARG A 206 12.25 16.15 -2.98
N THR A 207 11.43 15.50 -3.79
CA THR A 207 11.45 15.65 -5.26
C THR A 207 10.11 16.09 -5.83
N VAL A 208 8.99 15.78 -5.18
CA VAL A 208 7.64 15.98 -5.71
C VAL A 208 7.34 17.42 -6.10
N GLY A 209 7.71 18.40 -5.29
CA GLY A 209 7.46 19.83 -5.61
C GLY A 209 8.18 20.27 -6.88
N ARG A 210 9.43 19.84 -7.09
CA ARG A 210 10.21 20.12 -8.29
C ARG A 210 9.62 19.43 -9.53
N ASP A 211 9.23 18.16 -9.38
CA ASP A 211 8.75 17.37 -10.51
C ASP A 211 7.35 17.85 -10.93
N MET A 212 6.48 18.28 -9.99
CA MET A 212 5.21 18.95 -10.29
C MET A 212 5.40 20.26 -11.05
N SER A 213 6.35 21.12 -10.63
CA SER A 213 6.59 22.39 -11.31
C SER A 213 7.06 22.25 -12.76
N ARG A 214 7.73 21.14 -13.11
CA ARG A 214 8.16 20.84 -14.48
C ARG A 214 7.03 20.48 -15.43
N VAL A 215 5.93 19.95 -14.91
CA VAL A 215 4.76 19.55 -15.73
C VAL A 215 3.88 20.76 -16.02
N HIS A 216 3.89 21.77 -15.13
CA HIS A 216 3.05 22.97 -15.24
C HIS A 216 3.79 24.18 -15.83
N ALA A 217 5.08 24.05 -16.17
CA ALA A 217 5.91 25.05 -16.85
C ALA A 217 5.86 24.87 -18.38
#